data_d331b357fd33215fdee8a6d884f47126
#
_entry.id   d331b357fd33215fdee8a6d884f47126
#
_cell.length_a   1.000
_cell.length_b   1.000
_cell.length_c   1.000
_cell.angle_alpha   90.00
_cell.angle_beta   90.00
_cell.angle_gamma   90.00
#
_symmetry.space_group_name_H-M   'P 1'
#
loop_
_entity.id
_entity.type
_entity.pdbx_description
1 polymer ?
#
loop_
_entity_poly.entity_id
_entity_poly.type
_entity_poly.pdbx_seq_one_letter_code
_entity_poly.pdbx_strand_id
1 'polypeptide(L)'
;MNLVLLLLVVVAAGAVLSVQAAINGRLGQTVGVLRSSLLTFVVGAVVTGLLIVFFEPAHAVTLLEVPKWQLSGALFGVVYMMVMVGAVPRVGTAVATVAVIVGQLGMGMLIDNFGWLGNPAIELSGSRMLAMVCLALALVFMYRSSARQA
;
A
#
# COMPACT_ATOMS: atom_id res chain seq x y z
N MET A 1 -6.20 14.11 -18.02
CA MET A 1 -7.04 12.96 -17.60
C MET A 1 -8.13 13.50 -16.69
N ASN A 2 -9.38 13.08 -16.86
CA ASN A 2 -10.48 13.54 -16.00
C ASN A 2 -10.24 13.01 -14.57
N LEU A 3 -10.42 13.85 -13.55
CA LEU A 3 -10.25 13.48 -12.14
C LEU A 3 -11.04 12.22 -11.75
N VAL A 4 -12.27 12.10 -12.26
CA VAL A 4 -13.13 10.92 -12.01
C VAL A 4 -12.48 9.66 -12.57
N LEU A 5 -11.95 9.71 -13.80
CA LEU A 5 -11.25 8.56 -14.40
C LEU A 5 -10.02 8.17 -13.61
N LEU A 6 -9.24 9.16 -13.15
CA LEU A 6 -8.09 8.91 -12.29
C LEU A 6 -8.49 8.18 -11.00
N LEU A 7 -9.55 8.65 -10.33
CA LEU A 7 -10.05 8.01 -9.11
C LEU A 7 -10.52 6.57 -9.36
N LEU A 8 -11.20 6.31 -10.48
CA LEU A 8 -11.61 4.95 -10.84
C LEU A 8 -10.42 4.02 -11.06
N VAL A 9 -9.36 4.51 -11.73
CA VAL A 9 -8.11 3.74 -11.91
C VAL A 9 -7.45 3.44 -10.57
N VAL A 10 -7.40 4.40 -9.65
CA VAL A 10 -6.85 4.19 -8.29
C VAL A 10 -7.66 3.16 -7.51
N VAL A 11 -9.00 3.18 -7.60
CA VAL A 11 -9.86 2.16 -6.97
C VAL A 11 -9.58 0.78 -7.57
N ALA A 12 -9.48 0.68 -8.90
CA ALA A 12 -9.13 -0.58 -9.57
C ALA A 12 -7.75 -1.10 -9.13
N ALA A 13 -6.75 -0.23 -9.01
CA ALA A 13 -5.43 -0.58 -8.50
C ALA A 13 -5.50 -1.11 -7.06
N GLY A 14 -6.34 -0.52 -6.21
CA GLY A 14 -6.62 -1.03 -4.85
C GLY A 14 -7.21 -2.44 -4.85
N ALA A 15 -8.12 -2.74 -5.79
CA ALA A 15 -8.66 -4.09 -5.96
C ALA A 15 -7.57 -5.10 -6.34
N VAL A 16 -6.67 -4.73 -7.27
CA VAL A 16 -5.52 -5.57 -7.66
C VAL A 16 -4.59 -5.82 -6.48
N LEU A 17 -4.32 -4.80 -5.65
CA LEU A 17 -3.53 -4.97 -4.42
C LEU A 17 -4.16 -5.96 -3.44
N SER A 18 -5.49 -5.98 -3.32
CA SER A 18 -6.19 -6.93 -2.46
C SER A 18 -6.05 -8.38 -2.98
N VAL A 19 -6.12 -8.58 -4.30
CA VAL A 19 -5.86 -9.88 -4.93
C VAL A 19 -4.41 -10.31 -4.67
N GLN A 20 -3.44 -9.41 -4.90
CA GLN A 20 -2.02 -9.68 -4.62
C GLN A 20 -1.80 -10.08 -3.16
N ALA A 21 -2.41 -9.35 -2.21
CA ALA A 21 -2.29 -9.65 -0.79
C ALA A 21 -2.84 -11.04 -0.43
N ALA A 22 -3.97 -11.44 -1.01
CA ALA A 22 -4.55 -12.77 -0.81
C ALA A 22 -3.64 -13.88 -1.35
N ILE A 23 -3.12 -13.72 -2.57
CA ILE A 23 -2.19 -14.67 -3.20
C ILE A 23 -0.92 -14.80 -2.38
N ASN A 24 -0.29 -13.68 -2.03
CA ASN A 24 0.95 -13.66 -1.26
C ASN A 24 0.76 -14.20 0.17
N GLY A 25 -0.39 -13.93 0.78
CA GLY A 25 -0.75 -14.50 2.07
C GLY A 25 -0.85 -16.03 2.01
N ARG A 26 -1.47 -16.58 0.96
CA ARG A 26 -1.55 -18.01 0.72
C ARG A 26 -0.17 -18.62 0.47
N LEU A 27 0.63 -17.99 -0.39
CA LEU A 27 2.00 -18.42 -0.65
C LEU A 27 2.85 -18.39 0.62
N GLY A 28 2.69 -17.36 1.45
CA GLY A 28 3.41 -17.24 2.72
C GLY A 28 3.12 -18.34 3.73
N GLN A 29 1.91 -18.92 3.70
CA GLN A 29 1.59 -20.10 4.49
C GLN A 29 2.36 -21.35 4.05
N THR A 30 2.67 -21.46 2.75
CA THR A 30 3.35 -22.62 2.17
C THR A 30 4.86 -22.52 2.26
N VAL A 31 5.44 -21.36 1.86
CA VAL A 31 6.90 -21.21 1.73
C VAL A 31 7.52 -20.32 2.81
N GLY A 32 6.70 -19.72 3.67
CA GLY A 32 7.10 -18.77 4.69
C GLY A 32 7.06 -17.31 4.22
N VAL A 33 6.87 -16.38 5.18
CA VAL A 33 6.65 -14.95 4.93
C VAL A 33 7.80 -14.32 4.15
N LEU A 34 9.05 -14.58 4.57
CA LEU A 34 10.24 -13.98 3.95
C LEU A 34 10.40 -14.40 2.49
N ARG A 35 10.22 -15.69 2.19
CA ARG A 35 10.35 -16.20 0.82
C ARG A 35 9.25 -15.68 -0.10
N SER A 36 8.01 -15.62 0.40
CA SER A 36 6.88 -15.05 -0.34
C SER A 36 7.12 -13.57 -0.65
N SER A 37 7.55 -12.78 0.33
CA SER A 37 7.87 -11.37 0.14
C SER A 37 9.03 -11.17 -0.83
N LEU A 38 10.11 -11.94 -0.70
CA LEU A 38 11.25 -11.88 -1.62
C LEU A 38 10.82 -12.17 -3.06
N LEU A 39 10.03 -13.23 -3.28
CA LEU A 39 9.56 -13.58 -4.61
C LEU A 39 8.72 -12.45 -5.23
N THR A 40 7.84 -11.83 -4.45
CA THR A 40 7.03 -10.69 -4.91
C THR A 40 7.90 -9.54 -5.40
N PHE A 41 8.94 -9.17 -4.64
CA PHE A 41 9.84 -8.09 -5.03
C PHE A 41 10.73 -8.45 -6.22
N VAL A 42 11.20 -9.70 -6.30
CA VAL A 42 12.01 -10.16 -7.44
C VAL A 42 11.18 -10.15 -8.73
N VAL A 43 9.97 -10.71 -8.70
CA VAL A 43 9.08 -10.69 -9.87
C VAL A 43 8.72 -9.24 -10.24
N GLY A 44 8.41 -8.40 -9.26
CA GLY A 44 8.15 -6.98 -9.49
C GLY A 44 9.34 -6.28 -10.13
N ALA A 45 10.56 -6.50 -9.62
CA ALA A 45 11.77 -5.91 -10.16
C ALA A 45 12.06 -6.35 -11.60
N VAL A 46 11.85 -7.63 -11.92
CA VAL A 46 12.01 -8.13 -13.30
C VAL A 46 10.99 -7.48 -14.24
N VAL A 47 9.71 -7.46 -13.85
CA VAL A 47 8.65 -6.88 -14.68
C VAL A 47 8.88 -5.39 -14.90
N THR A 48 9.14 -4.63 -13.83
CA THR A 48 9.39 -3.18 -13.95
C THR A 48 10.69 -2.89 -14.70
N GLY A 49 11.73 -3.71 -14.53
CA GLY A 49 12.97 -3.61 -15.31
C GLY A 49 12.74 -3.79 -16.81
N LEU A 50 11.93 -4.77 -17.20
CA LEU A 50 11.54 -4.96 -18.60
C LEU A 50 10.72 -3.76 -19.11
N LEU A 51 9.78 -3.25 -18.33
CA LEU A 51 9.00 -2.07 -18.72
C LEU A 51 9.89 -0.84 -18.94
N ILE A 52 10.88 -0.62 -18.08
CA ILE A 52 11.86 0.46 -18.25
C ILE A 52 12.64 0.28 -19.57
N VAL A 53 13.18 -0.90 -19.82
CA VAL A 53 13.98 -1.16 -21.02
C VAL A 53 13.20 -0.94 -22.31
N PHE A 54 11.91 -1.32 -22.35
CA PHE A 54 11.13 -1.28 -23.59
C PHE A 54 10.31 0.00 -23.77
N PHE A 55 9.92 0.67 -22.70
CA PHE A 55 8.91 1.73 -22.76
C PHE A 55 9.37 3.06 -22.17
N GLU A 56 10.41 3.09 -21.32
CA GLU A 56 10.80 4.34 -20.66
C GLU A 56 11.89 5.06 -21.46
N PRO A 57 11.67 6.35 -21.83
CA PRO A 57 12.70 7.14 -22.48
C PRO A 57 13.85 7.42 -21.51
N ALA A 58 15.06 7.61 -22.05
CA ALA A 58 16.24 7.97 -21.25
C ALA A 58 16.00 9.28 -20.49
N HIS A 59 16.16 9.25 -19.17
CA HIS A 59 16.07 10.43 -18.31
C HIS A 59 17.44 11.11 -18.19
N ALA A 60 17.43 12.44 -18.15
CA ALA A 60 18.66 13.23 -17.99
C ALA A 60 19.26 13.09 -16.56
N VAL A 61 18.40 12.83 -15.55
CA VAL A 61 18.82 12.70 -14.14
C VAL A 61 19.00 11.22 -13.80
N THR A 62 20.17 10.88 -13.28
CA THR A 62 20.47 9.51 -12.85
C THR A 62 20.00 9.28 -11.40
N LEU A 63 19.75 8.00 -11.04
CA LEU A 63 19.37 7.63 -9.66
C LEU A 63 20.43 8.00 -8.61
N LEU A 64 21.68 8.24 -9.03
CA LEU A 64 22.76 8.63 -8.13
C LEU A 64 22.72 10.13 -7.75
N GLU A 65 22.04 10.95 -8.56
CA GLU A 65 21.92 12.40 -8.38
C GLU A 65 20.73 12.81 -7.51
N VAL A 66 19.77 11.90 -7.33
CA VAL A 66 18.60 12.18 -6.49
C VAL A 66 18.94 12.09 -5.00
N PRO A 67 18.24 12.84 -4.12
CA PRO A 67 18.40 12.73 -2.68
C PRO A 67 18.19 11.29 -2.20
N LYS A 68 19.17 10.75 -1.46
CA LYS A 68 19.20 9.32 -1.09
C LYS A 68 17.99 8.87 -0.26
N TRP A 69 17.36 9.77 0.48
CA TRP A 69 16.14 9.46 1.23
C TRP A 69 14.97 9.05 0.31
N GLN A 70 14.91 9.60 -0.91
CA GLN A 70 13.87 9.22 -1.89
C GLN A 70 14.01 7.76 -2.35
N LEU A 71 15.19 7.20 -2.29
CA LEU A 71 15.46 5.79 -2.62
C LEU A 71 15.04 4.83 -1.50
N SER A 72 14.72 5.35 -0.30
CA SER A 72 14.36 4.51 0.85
C SER A 72 12.95 3.92 0.80
N GLY A 73 12.09 4.36 -0.13
CA GLY A 73 10.70 3.92 -0.23
C GLY A 73 10.53 2.39 -0.29
N ALA A 74 11.44 1.71 -0.99
CA ALA A 74 11.42 0.26 -1.08
C ALA A 74 11.57 -0.46 0.28
N LEU A 75 12.31 0.12 1.22
CA LEU A 75 12.49 -0.45 2.57
C LEU A 75 11.15 -0.51 3.32
N PHE A 76 10.35 0.55 3.24
CA PHE A 76 9.00 0.56 3.82
C PHE A 76 8.08 -0.44 3.12
N GLY A 77 8.23 -0.62 1.81
CA GLY A 77 7.52 -1.64 1.05
C GLY A 77 7.83 -3.05 1.53
N VAL A 78 9.08 -3.36 1.86
CA VAL A 78 9.47 -4.68 2.42
C VAL A 78 8.76 -4.93 3.75
N VAL A 79 8.81 -3.98 4.69
CA VAL A 79 8.13 -4.09 5.98
C VAL A 79 6.62 -4.29 5.78
N TYR A 80 5.99 -3.46 4.95
CA TYR A 80 4.57 -3.58 4.62
C TYR A 80 4.21 -4.97 4.07
N MET A 81 4.97 -5.46 3.09
CA MET A 81 4.72 -6.75 2.46
C MET A 81 4.83 -7.90 3.46
N MET A 82 5.86 -7.90 4.30
CA MET A 82 6.05 -8.94 5.33
C MET A 82 4.88 -8.97 6.33
N VAL A 83 4.43 -7.80 6.77
CA VAL A 83 3.26 -7.68 7.66
C VAL A 83 2.01 -8.21 6.97
N MET A 84 1.74 -7.82 5.72
CA MET A 84 0.56 -8.25 4.98
C MET A 84 0.55 -9.76 4.71
N VAL A 85 1.67 -10.34 4.27
CA VAL A 85 1.80 -11.79 4.04
C VAL A 85 1.52 -12.59 5.33
N GLY A 86 1.95 -12.07 6.47
CA GLY A 86 1.71 -12.70 7.78
C GLY A 86 0.31 -12.46 8.35
N ALA A 87 -0.29 -11.29 8.08
CA ALA A 87 -1.57 -10.88 8.64
C ALA A 87 -2.78 -11.43 7.88
N VAL A 88 -2.76 -11.38 6.54
CA VAL A 88 -3.90 -11.79 5.69
C VAL A 88 -4.42 -13.18 6.01
N PRO A 89 -3.58 -14.22 6.18
CA PRO A 89 -4.07 -15.55 6.54
C PRO A 89 -4.71 -15.65 7.92
N ARG A 90 -4.42 -14.68 8.81
CA ARG A 90 -4.92 -14.71 10.20
C ARG A 90 -6.22 -13.93 10.38
N VAL A 91 -6.31 -12.76 9.76
CA VAL A 91 -7.46 -11.85 9.97
C VAL A 91 -8.38 -11.74 8.75
N GLY A 92 -8.01 -12.38 7.64
CA GLY A 92 -8.70 -12.28 6.36
C GLY A 92 -8.29 -11.06 5.55
N THR A 93 -8.43 -11.18 4.21
CA THR A 93 -8.00 -10.12 3.27
C THR A 93 -8.75 -8.81 3.50
N ALA A 94 -10.06 -8.85 3.70
CA ALA A 94 -10.88 -7.64 3.85
C ALA A 94 -10.50 -6.85 5.11
N VAL A 95 -10.37 -7.51 6.26
CA VAL A 95 -9.96 -6.87 7.53
C VAL A 95 -8.56 -6.29 7.42
N ALA A 96 -7.61 -7.06 6.87
CA ALA A 96 -6.24 -6.60 6.67
C ALA A 96 -6.19 -5.36 5.75
N THR A 97 -6.95 -5.36 4.65
CA THR A 97 -7.02 -4.23 3.71
C THR A 97 -7.59 -2.97 4.39
N VAL A 98 -8.69 -3.08 5.14
CA VAL A 98 -9.26 -1.91 5.83
C VAL A 98 -8.31 -1.40 6.92
N ALA A 99 -7.61 -2.28 7.65
CA ALA A 99 -6.59 -1.87 8.62
C ALA A 99 -5.46 -1.08 7.96
N VAL A 100 -4.99 -1.52 6.79
CA VAL A 100 -3.98 -0.79 5.98
C VAL A 100 -4.50 0.57 5.54
N ILE A 101 -5.75 0.65 5.05
CA ILE A 101 -6.34 1.93 4.62
C ILE A 101 -6.41 2.93 5.78
N VAL A 102 -6.78 2.48 6.98
CA VAL A 102 -6.78 3.33 8.19
C VAL A 102 -5.38 3.87 8.47
N GLY A 103 -4.36 3.01 8.44
CA GLY A 103 -2.96 3.41 8.64
C GLY A 103 -2.46 4.37 7.55
N GLN A 104 -2.74 4.07 6.29
CA GLN A 104 -2.35 4.91 5.15
C GLN A 104 -3.03 6.28 5.18
N LEU A 105 -4.35 6.32 5.46
CA LEU A 105 -5.08 7.58 5.56
C LEU A 105 -4.55 8.41 6.72
N GLY A 106 -4.29 7.81 7.90
CA GLY A 106 -3.74 8.49 9.06
C GLY A 106 -2.38 9.12 8.77
N MET A 107 -1.45 8.31 8.23
CA MET A 107 -0.12 8.81 7.90
C MET A 107 -0.16 9.83 6.75
N GLY A 108 -1.01 9.60 5.73
CA GLY A 108 -1.21 10.54 4.63
C GLY A 108 -1.71 11.90 5.12
N MET A 109 -2.66 11.91 6.06
CA MET A 109 -3.15 13.16 6.66
C MET A 109 -2.07 13.90 7.45
N LEU A 110 -1.17 13.19 8.14
CA LEU A 110 -0.03 13.80 8.82
C LEU A 110 0.96 14.39 7.81
N ILE A 111 1.32 13.64 6.78
CA ILE A 111 2.21 14.12 5.71
C ILE A 111 1.64 15.37 5.04
N ASP A 112 0.35 15.35 4.70
CA ASP A 112 -0.34 16.49 4.08
C ASP A 112 -0.37 17.71 5.02
N ASN A 113 -0.74 17.50 6.29
CA ASN A 113 -0.89 18.61 7.24
C ASN A 113 0.42 19.31 7.57
N PHE A 114 1.51 18.56 7.67
CA PHE A 114 2.83 19.12 7.99
C PHE A 114 3.68 19.41 6.75
N GLY A 115 3.21 19.12 5.55
CA GLY A 115 3.97 19.30 4.31
C GLY A 115 5.24 18.45 4.26
N TRP A 116 5.25 17.26 4.89
CA TRP A 116 6.42 16.40 4.93
C TRP A 116 6.77 15.83 3.57
N LEU A 117 8.03 15.43 3.42
CA LEU A 117 8.54 14.78 2.21
C LEU A 117 8.44 15.65 0.94
N GLY A 118 8.35 16.97 1.08
CA GLY A 118 8.23 17.90 -0.05
C GLY A 118 6.83 18.03 -0.63
N ASN A 119 5.81 17.48 0.05
CA ASN A 119 4.42 17.66 -0.35
C ASN A 119 3.89 19.05 0.02
N PRO A 120 2.93 19.61 -0.74
CA PRO A 120 2.25 20.83 -0.34
C PRO A 120 1.46 20.60 0.95
N ALA A 121 1.53 21.56 1.88
CA ALA A 121 0.77 21.49 3.11
C ALA A 121 -0.74 21.65 2.84
N ILE A 122 -1.55 20.71 3.31
CA ILE A 122 -3.01 20.72 3.20
C ILE A 122 -3.60 20.57 4.60
N GLU A 123 -4.29 21.60 5.04
CA GLU A 123 -4.87 21.63 6.39
C GLU A 123 -5.87 20.47 6.64
N LEU A 124 -5.87 19.99 7.87
CA LEU A 124 -6.84 19.00 8.34
C LEU A 124 -8.24 19.63 8.37
N SER A 125 -9.14 19.12 7.54
CA SER A 125 -10.54 19.51 7.56
C SER A 125 -11.39 18.58 8.44
N GLY A 126 -12.50 19.10 8.97
CA GLY A 126 -13.44 18.30 9.76
C GLY A 126 -13.98 17.08 9.00
N SER A 127 -14.17 17.19 7.67
CA SER A 127 -14.60 16.08 6.83
C SER A 127 -13.55 14.97 6.72
N ARG A 128 -12.25 15.31 6.67
CA ARG A 128 -11.14 14.34 6.68
C ARG A 128 -11.06 13.60 8.01
N MET A 129 -11.22 14.34 9.12
CA MET A 129 -11.26 13.74 10.47
C MET A 129 -12.46 12.80 10.62
N LEU A 130 -13.64 13.20 10.15
CA LEU A 130 -14.82 12.35 10.19
C LEU A 130 -14.65 11.07 9.36
N ALA A 131 -14.06 11.17 8.17
CA ALA A 131 -13.76 10.01 7.32
C ALA A 131 -12.83 9.02 8.04
N MET A 132 -11.79 9.51 8.74
CA MET A 132 -10.90 8.67 9.53
C MET A 132 -11.64 7.94 10.66
N VAL A 133 -12.50 8.64 11.41
CA VAL A 133 -13.30 8.04 12.47
C VAL A 133 -14.24 6.97 11.91
N CYS A 134 -14.93 7.25 10.80
CA CYS A 134 -15.79 6.27 10.13
C CYS A 134 -15.03 5.01 9.69
N LEU A 135 -13.84 5.15 9.12
CA LEU A 135 -13.01 4.03 8.73
C LEU A 135 -12.50 3.22 9.94
N ALA A 136 -12.12 3.89 11.02
CA ALA A 136 -11.71 3.20 12.25
C ALA A 136 -12.88 2.39 12.86
N LEU A 137 -14.08 2.95 12.87
CA LEU A 137 -15.28 2.25 13.30
C LEU A 137 -15.62 1.06 12.37
N ALA A 138 -15.51 1.25 11.05
CA ALA A 138 -15.72 0.18 10.08
C ALA A 138 -14.74 -0.99 10.34
N LEU A 139 -13.45 -0.71 10.61
CA LEU A 139 -12.47 -1.73 10.96
C LEU A 139 -12.88 -2.52 12.23
N VAL A 140 -13.32 -1.81 13.28
CA VAL A 140 -13.78 -2.47 14.52
C VAL A 140 -14.97 -3.39 14.25
N PHE A 141 -15.95 -2.94 13.49
CA PHE A 141 -17.13 -3.75 13.15
C PHE A 141 -16.76 -4.96 12.28
N MET A 142 -15.92 -4.78 11.27
CA MET A 142 -15.45 -5.87 10.41
C MET A 142 -14.66 -6.91 11.21
N TYR A 143 -13.75 -6.48 12.08
CA TYR A 143 -12.98 -7.37 12.92
C TYR A 143 -13.90 -8.18 13.86
N ARG A 144 -14.86 -7.52 14.53
CA ARG A 144 -15.83 -8.20 15.41
C ARG A 144 -16.73 -9.19 14.66
N SER A 145 -17.12 -8.85 13.44
CA SER A 145 -17.91 -9.74 12.61
C SER A 145 -17.12 -10.97 12.20
N SER A 146 -15.87 -10.79 11.78
CA SER A 146 -14.98 -11.91 11.40
C SER A 146 -14.64 -12.81 12.60
N ALA A 147 -14.39 -12.24 13.77
CA ALA A 147 -14.09 -12.99 14.99
C ALA A 147 -15.28 -13.83 15.50
N ARG A 148 -16.52 -13.53 15.10
CA ARG A 148 -17.70 -14.34 15.44
C ARG A 148 -17.92 -15.54 14.50
N GLN A 149 -17.22 -15.55 13.37
CA GLN A 149 -17.36 -16.60 12.33
C GLN A 149 -16.20 -17.62 12.36
N ALA A 150 -15.16 -17.34 13.12
CA ALA A 150 -14.00 -18.21 13.34
C ALA A 150 -14.15 -19.02 14.65
#